data_b2a810aaab82feb9fcffb1743d7d7fe6
#
_entry.id   b2a810aaab82feb9fcffb1743d7d7fe6
#
_cell.length_a   1.000
_cell.length_b   1.000
_cell.length_c   1.000
_cell.angle_alpha   90.00
_cell.angle_beta   90.00
_cell.angle_gamma   90.00
#
_symmetry.space_group_name_H-M   'P 1'
#
loop_
_entity.id
_entity.type
_entity.pdbx_description
1 polymer ?
#
loop_
_entity_poly.entity_id
_entity_poly.type
_entity_poly.pdbx_seq_one_letter_code
_entity_poly.pdbx_strand_id
1 'polypeptide(L)'
;MSENNEQTSQEPVTPASTSIINKAVEKVMDLIDALSLFATITRGALTIGDSLSCEVGPSGPSEVWMDKNQYIPIDLTINGKHSNLQTLSDAMNKIHQNLTMMFQYPSGTAWDIVDIGTLTEPQVIGREQDNRWMMASALVIKIATNLPEPAVPTQEPAQE
;
A
#
# COMPACT_ATOMS: atom_id res chain seq x y z
N MET A 1 44.24 21.76 -24.68
CA MET A 1 43.34 22.03 -23.51
C MET A 1 42.24 21.03 -23.56
N SER A 2 42.36 19.98 -22.75
CA SER A 2 41.35 18.91 -22.66
C SER A 2 40.51 19.20 -21.43
N GLU A 3 39.27 19.61 -21.62
CA GLU A 3 38.29 19.71 -20.53
C GLU A 3 37.73 18.33 -20.28
N ASN A 4 38.16 17.73 -19.18
CA ASN A 4 37.54 16.54 -18.61
C ASN A 4 36.20 16.95 -18.01
N ASN A 5 35.12 16.59 -18.70
CA ASN A 5 33.76 16.66 -18.18
C ASN A 5 33.50 15.38 -17.39
N GLU A 6 33.80 15.37 -16.11
CA GLU A 6 33.39 14.32 -15.19
C GLU A 6 31.91 14.44 -14.98
N GLN A 7 31.18 13.68 -15.79
CA GLN A 7 29.74 13.45 -15.62
C GLN A 7 29.56 12.48 -14.47
N THR A 8 29.38 13.03 -13.29
CA THR A 8 29.00 12.25 -12.09
C THR A 8 27.62 11.66 -12.35
N SER A 9 27.58 10.40 -12.74
CA SER A 9 26.35 9.61 -12.80
C SER A 9 25.83 9.47 -11.38
N GLN A 10 24.87 10.30 -11.00
CA GLN A 10 24.04 10.01 -9.82
C GLN A 10 23.15 8.82 -10.18
N GLU A 11 23.51 7.64 -9.70
CA GLU A 11 22.57 6.53 -9.65
C GLU A 11 21.30 6.97 -8.93
N PRO A 12 20.11 6.71 -9.51
CA PRO A 12 18.88 7.00 -8.82
C PRO A 12 18.85 6.13 -7.56
N VAL A 13 18.96 6.76 -6.42
CA VAL A 13 18.75 6.10 -5.11
C VAL A 13 17.29 5.66 -5.09
N THR A 14 17.04 4.41 -5.45
CA THR A 14 15.72 3.81 -5.29
C THR A 14 15.47 3.72 -3.79
N PRO A 15 14.53 4.49 -3.25
CA PRO A 15 14.37 4.52 -1.82
C PRO A 15 13.93 3.13 -1.34
N ALA A 16 14.56 2.61 -0.31
CA ALA A 16 14.20 1.36 0.37
C ALA A 16 12.70 1.32 0.74
N SER A 17 12.07 2.48 0.91
CA SER A 17 10.65 2.66 1.14
C SER A 17 9.76 2.08 0.04
N THR A 18 10.14 2.17 -1.25
CA THR A 18 9.30 1.64 -2.35
C THR A 18 9.12 0.13 -2.26
N SER A 19 10.15 -0.62 -1.87
CA SER A 19 10.05 -2.06 -1.69
C SER A 19 9.15 -2.44 -0.51
N ILE A 20 9.21 -1.69 0.58
CA ILE A 20 8.37 -1.88 1.77
C ILE A 20 6.90 -1.62 1.44
N ILE A 21 6.61 -0.53 0.74
CA ILE A 21 5.26 -0.18 0.28
C ILE A 21 4.67 -1.31 -0.57
N ASN A 22 5.42 -1.81 -1.55
CA ASN A 22 4.95 -2.89 -2.41
C ASN A 22 4.64 -4.17 -1.62
N LYS A 23 5.50 -4.55 -0.70
CA LYS A 23 5.28 -5.72 0.16
C LYS A 23 4.05 -5.56 1.07
N ALA A 24 3.85 -4.38 1.63
CA ALA A 24 2.68 -4.09 2.45
C ALA A 24 1.39 -4.17 1.63
N VAL A 25 1.37 -3.60 0.42
CA VAL A 25 0.23 -3.67 -0.49
C VAL A 25 -0.07 -5.11 -0.90
N GLU A 26 0.94 -5.91 -1.21
CA GLU A 26 0.77 -7.34 -1.51
C GLU A 26 0.11 -8.09 -0.34
N LYS A 27 0.54 -7.82 0.90
CA LYS A 27 -0.09 -8.41 2.08
C LYS A 27 -1.54 -7.99 2.26
N VAL A 28 -1.87 -6.74 1.96
CA VAL A 28 -3.27 -6.29 2.00
C VAL A 28 -4.09 -6.95 0.89
N MET A 29 -3.54 -7.14 -0.30
CA MET A 29 -4.19 -7.89 -1.38
C MET A 29 -4.44 -9.34 -0.97
N ASP A 30 -3.48 -10.02 -0.34
CA ASP A 30 -3.65 -11.37 0.19
C ASP A 30 -4.80 -11.45 1.21
N LEU A 31 -4.94 -10.44 2.08
CA LEU A 31 -6.05 -10.35 3.04
C LEU A 31 -7.40 -10.18 2.34
N ILE A 32 -7.45 -9.40 1.27
CA ILE A 32 -8.68 -9.21 0.48
C ILE A 32 -9.04 -10.52 -0.23
N ASP A 33 -8.09 -11.21 -0.83
CA ASP A 33 -8.32 -12.48 -1.51
C ASP A 33 -8.78 -13.57 -0.54
N ALA A 34 -8.32 -13.54 0.71
CA ALA A 34 -8.78 -14.46 1.76
C ALA A 34 -10.26 -14.29 2.13
N LEU A 35 -10.90 -13.18 1.75
CA LEU A 35 -12.33 -12.95 1.98
C LEU A 35 -13.22 -13.75 1.02
N SER A 36 -12.67 -14.44 0.04
CA SER A 36 -13.38 -15.24 -0.95
C SER A 36 -14.51 -14.47 -1.66
N LEU A 37 -14.14 -13.34 -2.25
CA LEU A 37 -15.06 -12.47 -2.99
C LEU A 37 -15.32 -13.04 -4.41
N PHE A 38 -16.14 -12.34 -5.20
CA PHE A 38 -16.50 -12.78 -6.55
C PHE A 38 -15.30 -12.81 -7.54
N ALA A 39 -14.22 -12.10 -7.26
CA ALA A 39 -12.99 -12.09 -8.04
C ALA A 39 -11.79 -11.88 -7.14
N THR A 40 -10.63 -12.33 -7.57
CA THR A 40 -9.34 -12.00 -6.93
C THR A 40 -8.97 -10.55 -7.25
N ILE A 41 -8.34 -9.88 -6.28
CA ILE A 41 -7.91 -8.51 -6.48
C ILE A 41 -6.61 -8.46 -7.29
N THR A 42 -6.55 -7.59 -8.28
CA THR A 42 -5.36 -7.37 -9.10
C THR A 42 -4.83 -5.96 -8.91
N ARG A 43 -3.53 -5.77 -9.11
CA ARG A 43 -2.94 -4.43 -9.06
C ARG A 43 -3.07 -3.75 -10.41
N GLY A 44 -3.52 -2.50 -10.42
CA GLY A 44 -3.68 -1.70 -11.62
C GLY A 44 -5.13 -1.61 -12.12
N ALA A 45 -5.31 -1.54 -13.43
CA ALA A 45 -6.63 -1.34 -14.03
C ALA A 45 -7.55 -2.56 -13.88
N LEU A 46 -8.86 -2.31 -13.88
CA LEU A 46 -9.89 -3.35 -13.95
C LEU A 46 -9.75 -4.16 -15.24
N THR A 47 -9.88 -5.46 -15.12
CA THR A 47 -9.85 -6.39 -16.26
C THR A 47 -11.20 -6.52 -16.95
N ILE A 48 -11.26 -7.29 -18.04
CA ILE A 48 -12.51 -7.59 -18.74
C ILE A 48 -13.40 -8.48 -17.86
N GLY A 49 -14.69 -8.18 -17.81
CA GLY A 49 -15.65 -8.92 -16.99
C GLY A 49 -15.74 -8.43 -15.55
N ASP A 50 -16.27 -9.26 -14.67
CA ASP A 50 -16.37 -8.96 -13.26
C ASP A 50 -14.95 -9.00 -12.65
N SER A 51 -14.54 -7.91 -12.01
CA SER A 51 -13.16 -7.76 -11.55
C SER A 51 -13.04 -6.83 -10.35
N LEU A 52 -11.97 -7.03 -9.59
CA LEU A 52 -11.52 -6.16 -8.51
C LEU A 52 -10.08 -5.73 -8.79
N SER A 53 -9.78 -4.49 -8.56
CA SER A 53 -8.42 -3.98 -8.67
C SER A 53 -8.08 -3.00 -7.56
N CYS A 54 -6.80 -2.83 -7.32
CA CYS A 54 -6.31 -1.80 -6.42
C CYS A 54 -5.16 -1.01 -7.06
N GLU A 55 -5.09 0.25 -6.71
CA GLU A 55 -4.03 1.17 -7.13
C GLU A 55 -3.49 1.93 -5.94
N VAL A 56 -2.18 2.08 -5.90
CA VAL A 56 -1.53 2.92 -4.90
C VAL A 56 -1.62 4.37 -5.37
N GLY A 57 -2.33 5.17 -4.59
CA GLY A 57 -2.46 6.60 -4.84
C GLY A 57 -1.30 7.42 -4.28
N PRO A 58 -1.33 8.74 -4.48
CA PRO A 58 -0.39 9.64 -3.87
C PRO A 58 -0.54 9.60 -2.34
N SER A 59 0.54 9.24 -1.68
CA SER A 59 0.58 9.17 -0.22
C SER A 59 0.72 10.55 0.40
N GLY A 60 0.17 10.74 1.59
CA GLY A 60 0.45 11.91 2.41
C GLY A 60 1.93 11.98 2.84
N PRO A 61 2.34 13.06 3.48
CA PRO A 61 3.70 13.19 3.99
C PRO A 61 3.99 12.09 5.03
N SER A 62 5.16 11.50 4.96
CA SER A 62 5.63 10.58 5.98
C SER A 62 6.10 11.36 7.22
N GLU A 63 5.79 10.83 8.39
CA GLU A 63 6.25 11.38 9.66
C GLU A 63 7.50 10.62 10.12
N VAL A 64 8.54 11.37 10.48
CA VAL A 64 9.78 10.80 11.04
C VAL A 64 9.86 11.18 12.51
N TRP A 65 9.96 10.19 13.37
CA TRP A 65 10.06 10.38 14.80
C TRP A 65 11.53 10.50 15.25
N MET A 66 11.74 10.92 16.49
CA MET A 66 13.09 11.12 17.04
C MET A 66 13.96 9.86 17.03
N ASP A 67 13.33 8.69 17.10
CA ASP A 67 13.99 7.37 17.03
C ASP A 67 14.31 6.93 15.59
N LYS A 68 14.11 7.82 14.60
CA LYS A 68 14.27 7.56 13.17
C LYS A 68 13.27 6.57 12.56
N ASN A 69 12.30 6.08 13.32
CA ASN A 69 11.19 5.33 12.75
C ASN A 69 10.32 6.26 11.91
N GLN A 70 9.86 5.76 10.79
CA GLN A 70 8.96 6.49 9.89
C GLN A 70 7.56 5.87 9.94
N TYR A 71 6.57 6.73 9.95
CA TYR A 71 5.18 6.36 9.68
C TYR A 71 4.84 6.82 8.27
N ILE A 72 4.56 5.88 7.40
CA ILE A 72 4.28 6.14 5.98
C ILE A 72 2.79 5.85 5.75
N PRO A 73 1.95 6.88 5.49
CA PRO A 73 0.59 6.66 5.04
C PRO A 73 0.60 6.30 3.55
N ILE A 74 -0.18 5.30 3.16
CA ILE A 74 -0.36 4.89 1.77
C ILE A 74 -1.84 4.93 1.46
N ASP A 75 -2.22 5.65 0.42
CA ASP A 75 -3.56 5.64 -0.09
C ASP A 75 -3.73 4.48 -1.08
N LEU A 76 -4.65 3.58 -0.78
CA LEU A 76 -4.98 2.45 -1.61
C LEU A 76 -6.40 2.63 -2.16
N THR A 77 -6.51 2.91 -3.45
CA THR A 77 -7.80 2.96 -4.13
C THR A 77 -8.20 1.54 -4.54
N ILE A 78 -9.43 1.15 -4.21
CA ILE A 78 -10.01 -0.12 -4.59
C ILE A 78 -11.13 0.15 -5.58
N ASN A 79 -11.04 -0.49 -6.73
CA ASN A 79 -12.04 -0.42 -7.79
C ASN A 79 -12.68 -1.79 -7.98
N GLY A 80 -13.99 -1.80 -8.17
CA GLY A 80 -14.74 -3.03 -8.43
C GLY A 80 -15.68 -2.86 -9.60
N LYS A 81 -15.88 -3.95 -10.33
CA LYS A 81 -16.81 -4.02 -11.45
C LYS A 81 -17.58 -5.35 -11.40
N HIS A 82 -18.90 -5.28 -11.49
CA HIS A 82 -19.77 -6.45 -11.47
C HIS A 82 -21.12 -6.17 -12.16
N SER A 83 -21.70 -7.18 -12.77
CA SER A 83 -23.02 -7.07 -13.40
C SER A 83 -24.16 -6.84 -12.39
N ASN A 84 -24.01 -7.35 -11.17
CA ASN A 84 -24.95 -7.17 -10.06
C ASN A 84 -24.43 -6.14 -9.06
N LEU A 85 -25.16 -5.03 -8.92
CA LEU A 85 -24.77 -3.95 -7.99
C LEU A 85 -24.74 -4.40 -6.54
N GLN A 86 -25.68 -5.22 -6.09
CA GLN A 86 -25.74 -5.69 -4.71
C GLN A 86 -24.50 -6.54 -4.37
N THR A 87 -24.12 -7.46 -5.25
CA THR A 87 -22.92 -8.29 -5.07
C THR A 87 -21.67 -7.44 -5.00
N LEU A 88 -21.57 -6.42 -5.86
CA LEU A 88 -20.44 -5.49 -5.86
C LEU A 88 -20.38 -4.66 -4.56
N SER A 89 -21.52 -4.11 -4.15
CA SER A 89 -21.63 -3.32 -2.92
C SER A 89 -21.26 -4.15 -1.68
N ASP A 90 -21.78 -5.38 -1.60
CA ASP A 90 -21.49 -6.29 -0.48
C ASP A 90 -20.01 -6.64 -0.42
N ALA A 91 -19.37 -6.89 -1.57
CA ALA A 91 -17.94 -7.16 -1.64
C ALA A 91 -17.10 -5.96 -1.20
N MET A 92 -17.40 -4.76 -1.69
CA MET A 92 -16.68 -3.55 -1.33
C MET A 92 -16.83 -3.22 0.16
N ASN A 93 -18.03 -3.32 0.71
CA ASN A 93 -18.28 -3.12 2.14
C ASN A 93 -17.57 -4.18 3.00
N LYS A 94 -17.56 -5.44 2.55
CA LYS A 94 -16.86 -6.53 3.24
C LYS A 94 -15.36 -6.29 3.32
N ILE A 95 -14.74 -5.78 2.25
CA ILE A 95 -13.33 -5.39 2.24
C ILE A 95 -13.07 -4.33 3.32
N HIS A 96 -13.84 -3.24 3.31
CA HIS A 96 -13.66 -2.16 4.28
C HIS A 96 -13.85 -2.62 5.73
N GLN A 97 -14.93 -3.34 6.01
CA GLN A 97 -15.20 -3.84 7.36
C GLN A 97 -14.09 -4.76 7.87
N ASN A 98 -13.66 -5.74 7.07
CA ASN A 98 -12.67 -6.70 7.52
C ASN A 98 -11.30 -6.06 7.71
N LEU A 99 -10.87 -5.18 6.83
CA LEU A 99 -9.56 -4.55 6.93
C LEU A 99 -9.48 -3.51 8.04
N THR A 100 -10.53 -2.71 8.24
CA THR A 100 -10.51 -1.64 9.25
C THR A 100 -10.78 -2.15 10.67
N MET A 101 -11.39 -3.31 10.83
CA MET A 101 -11.72 -3.89 12.13
C MET A 101 -10.77 -5.01 12.56
N MET A 102 -9.66 -5.18 11.91
CA MET A 102 -8.66 -6.17 12.33
C MET A 102 -7.97 -5.77 13.63
N PHE A 103 -7.81 -6.74 14.54
CA PHE A 103 -7.05 -6.54 15.77
C PHE A 103 -5.54 -6.69 15.58
N GLN A 104 -5.12 -7.37 14.54
CA GLN A 104 -3.72 -7.61 14.25
C GLN A 104 -3.49 -7.55 12.74
N TYR A 105 -2.65 -6.63 12.35
CA TYR A 105 -2.25 -6.45 10.95
C TYR A 105 -0.99 -7.25 10.61
N PRO A 106 -0.78 -7.58 9.33
CA PRO A 106 0.44 -8.24 8.91
C PRO A 106 1.67 -7.35 9.08
N SER A 107 2.77 -8.01 9.38
CA SER A 107 4.09 -7.40 9.52
C SER A 107 5.09 -8.05 8.57
N GLY A 108 6.19 -7.38 8.32
CA GLY A 108 7.30 -7.89 7.55
C GLY A 108 8.63 -7.67 8.26
N THR A 109 9.73 -7.94 7.57
CA THR A 109 11.06 -7.63 8.08
C THR A 109 11.26 -6.11 8.03
N ALA A 110 11.49 -5.50 9.19
CA ALA A 110 11.72 -4.06 9.36
C ALA A 110 10.53 -3.14 9.00
N TRP A 111 9.31 -3.68 8.96
CA TRP A 111 8.10 -2.89 8.79
C TRP A 111 6.85 -3.59 9.35
N ASP A 112 5.90 -2.80 9.81
CA ASP A 112 4.61 -3.27 10.31
C ASP A 112 3.47 -2.40 9.74
N ILE A 113 2.33 -3.01 9.41
CA ILE A 113 1.10 -2.25 9.23
C ILE A 113 0.55 -1.94 10.61
N VAL A 114 0.39 -0.66 10.90
CA VAL A 114 -0.07 -0.18 12.22
C VAL A 114 -1.57 0.02 12.23
N ASP A 115 -2.10 0.49 11.12
CA ASP A 115 -3.51 0.83 11.00
C ASP A 115 -3.97 0.79 9.54
N ILE A 116 -5.22 0.41 9.32
CA ILE A 116 -5.91 0.53 8.04
C ILE A 116 -7.24 1.24 8.31
N GLY A 117 -7.41 2.41 7.73
CA GLY A 117 -8.62 3.20 7.86
C GLY A 117 -9.32 3.42 6.52
N THR A 118 -10.61 3.72 6.58
CA THR A 118 -11.37 4.15 5.40
C THR A 118 -11.08 5.61 5.11
N LEU A 119 -10.58 5.89 3.92
CA LEU A 119 -10.41 7.27 3.43
C LEU A 119 -11.65 7.72 2.66
N THR A 120 -12.19 6.86 1.81
CA THR A 120 -13.43 7.10 1.07
C THR A 120 -14.27 5.83 1.09
N GLU A 121 -15.51 5.98 1.54
CA GLU A 121 -16.47 4.87 1.55
C GLU A 121 -16.77 4.37 0.13
N PRO A 122 -17.14 3.08 -0.04
CA PRO A 122 -17.54 2.54 -1.31
C PRO A 122 -18.70 3.32 -1.93
N GLN A 123 -18.53 3.77 -3.16
CA GLN A 123 -19.53 4.52 -3.89
C GLN A 123 -19.59 4.10 -5.34
N VAL A 124 -20.80 4.17 -5.92
CA VAL A 124 -21.01 3.91 -7.35
C VAL A 124 -20.43 5.07 -8.15
N ILE A 125 -19.55 4.78 -9.08
CA ILE A 125 -18.95 5.77 -9.98
C ILE A 125 -19.57 5.76 -11.38
N GLY A 126 -20.26 4.70 -11.75
CA GLY A 126 -20.95 4.61 -13.03
C GLY A 126 -21.28 3.20 -13.47
N ARG A 127 -21.62 3.08 -14.73
CA ARG A 127 -21.82 1.82 -15.46
C ARG A 127 -20.95 1.84 -16.70
N GLU A 128 -20.39 0.69 -17.02
CA GLU A 128 -19.66 0.49 -18.25
C GLU A 128 -20.62 0.18 -19.42
N GLN A 129 -20.13 0.28 -20.66
CA GLN A 129 -20.95 0.00 -21.86
C GLN A 129 -21.51 -1.42 -21.91
N ASP A 130 -20.87 -2.36 -21.21
CA ASP A 130 -21.29 -3.76 -21.07
C ASP A 130 -22.34 -3.97 -19.95
N ASN A 131 -22.94 -2.90 -19.46
CA ASN A 131 -23.93 -2.88 -18.36
C ASN A 131 -23.41 -3.28 -16.98
N ARG A 132 -22.09 -3.34 -16.77
CA ARG A 132 -21.53 -3.59 -15.44
C ARG A 132 -21.45 -2.33 -14.61
N TRP A 133 -21.83 -2.47 -13.34
CA TRP A 133 -21.68 -1.41 -12.36
C TRP A 133 -20.23 -1.27 -11.95
N MET A 134 -19.80 -0.06 -11.75
CA MET A 134 -18.46 0.29 -11.25
C MET A 134 -18.57 1.00 -9.92
N MET A 135 -17.79 0.55 -8.95
CA MET A 135 -17.64 1.19 -7.65
C MET A 135 -16.17 1.47 -7.35
N ALA A 136 -15.94 2.54 -6.62
CA ALA A 136 -14.62 2.89 -6.11
C ALA A 136 -14.68 3.22 -4.62
N SER A 137 -13.59 2.96 -3.95
CA SER A 137 -13.37 3.32 -2.56
C SER A 137 -11.89 3.54 -2.31
N ALA A 138 -11.54 4.12 -1.17
CA ALA A 138 -10.15 4.29 -0.80
C ALA A 138 -9.92 3.94 0.67
N LEU A 139 -8.80 3.28 0.92
CA LEU A 139 -8.27 2.98 2.23
C LEU A 139 -6.96 3.74 2.44
N VAL A 140 -6.68 4.13 3.67
CA VAL A 140 -5.36 4.58 4.08
C VAL A 140 -4.70 3.49 4.91
N ILE A 141 -3.51 3.09 4.50
CA ILE A 141 -2.68 2.09 5.18
C ILE A 141 -1.54 2.85 5.84
N LYS A 142 -1.38 2.72 7.15
CA LYS A 142 -0.26 3.30 7.88
C LYS A 142 0.78 2.24 8.16
N ILE A 143 1.99 2.46 7.67
CA ILE A 143 3.12 1.56 7.85
C ILE A 143 4.13 2.22 8.77
N ALA A 144 4.56 1.49 9.80
CA ALA A 144 5.71 1.84 10.61
C ALA A 144 6.94 1.11 10.07
N THR A 145 8.03 1.83 9.87
CA THR A 145 9.30 1.22 9.50
C THR A 145 10.20 1.17 10.73
N ASN A 146 10.65 -0.03 11.08
CA ASN A 146 11.63 -0.24 12.13
C ASN A 146 13.01 -0.36 11.46
N LEU A 147 13.67 0.76 11.25
CA LEU A 147 15.06 0.72 10.79
C LEU A 147 15.92 0.13 11.90
N PRO A 148 16.78 -0.86 11.62
CA PRO A 148 17.73 -1.32 12.62
C PRO A 148 18.58 -0.13 13.09
N GLU A 149 18.68 0.02 14.40
CA GLU A 149 19.54 1.03 15.00
C GLU A 149 20.95 0.91 14.41
N PRO A 150 21.54 2.00 13.89
CA PRO A 150 22.88 1.92 13.35
C PRO A 150 23.81 1.38 14.43
N ALA A 151 24.54 0.32 14.12
CA ALA A 151 25.48 -0.28 15.05
C ALA A 151 26.38 0.85 15.61
N VAL A 152 26.26 1.09 16.91
CA VAL A 152 27.14 2.04 17.59
C VAL A 152 28.56 1.52 17.40
N PRO A 153 29.45 2.28 16.76
CA PRO A 153 30.85 1.84 16.63
C PRO A 153 31.39 1.58 18.06
N THR A 154 31.72 0.34 18.30
CA THR A 154 32.38 -0.03 19.56
C THR A 154 33.66 0.77 19.61
N GLN A 155 33.70 1.76 20.47
CA GLN A 155 34.96 2.48 20.77
C GLN A 155 35.89 1.43 21.37
N GLU A 156 36.90 1.07 20.63
CA GLU A 156 37.99 0.26 21.11
C GLU A 156 38.64 1.03 22.30
N PRO A 157 38.79 0.42 23.46
CA PRO A 157 39.39 1.11 24.58
C PRO A 157 40.80 1.53 24.18
N ALA A 158 41.07 2.81 24.30
CA ALA A 158 42.42 3.32 24.11
C ALA A 158 43.40 2.53 25.01
N GLN A 159 44.30 1.80 24.40
CA GLN A 159 45.42 1.19 25.14
C GLN A 159 46.35 2.30 25.60
N GLU A 160 46.42 2.46 26.88
CA GLU A 160 47.53 3.21 27.51
C GLU A 160 48.81 2.39 27.44
#